data_123b6619d4c8fa5b3792dfd4a9f092bd
#
_entry.id   123b6619d4c8fa5b3792dfd4a9f092bd
#
_cell.length_a   1.000
_cell.length_b   1.000
_cell.length_c   1.000
_cell.angle_alpha   90.00
_cell.angle_beta   90.00
_cell.angle_gamma   90.00
#
_symmetry.space_group_name_H-M   'P 1'
#
loop_
_entity.id
_entity.type
_entity.pdbx_description
1 polymer ?
#
loop_
_entity_poly.entity_id
_entity_poly.type
_entity_poly.pdbx_seq_one_letter_code
_entity_poly.pdbx_strand_id
1 'polypeptide(L)'
;MSKILHLSRDAHFHLYRKPVKMSYSFDRLAALIRTELNKDVIHGDIFIFLNKQRTTIKIMVYEDKGFSIFYRRLDAGSFQLPLIASDHISYKMSVDQMTHMLEGVTVVDGGYLSKEIYVPLHGSL
;
A
#
# COMPACT_ATOMS: atom_id res chain seq x y z
N MET A 1 8.19 0.22 -18.24
CA MET A 1 7.38 -0.50 -17.27
C MET A 1 7.99 -0.39 -15.88
N SER A 2 7.19 -0.17 -14.88
CA SER A 2 7.69 -0.06 -13.51
C SER A 2 8.14 -1.42 -12.98
N LYS A 3 9.28 -1.45 -12.29
CA LYS A 3 9.76 -2.65 -11.62
C LYS A 3 8.83 -3.10 -10.48
N ILE A 4 7.99 -2.22 -10.00
CA ILE A 4 7.00 -2.58 -8.98
C ILE A 4 6.12 -3.75 -9.44
N LEU A 5 5.87 -3.85 -10.73
CA LEU A 5 5.03 -4.90 -11.30
C LEU A 5 5.72 -6.25 -11.36
N HIS A 6 7.02 -6.31 -11.07
CA HIS A 6 7.80 -7.55 -11.11
C HIS A 6 8.21 -8.04 -9.73
N LEU A 7 7.49 -7.63 -8.71
CA LEU A 7 7.80 -7.99 -7.34
C LEU A 7 7.53 -9.48 -7.09
N SER A 8 8.33 -10.07 -6.21
CA SER A 8 8.11 -11.45 -5.83
C SER A 8 6.84 -11.57 -4.99
N ARG A 9 6.33 -12.81 -4.88
CA ARG A 9 5.18 -13.08 -4.03
C ARG A 9 5.44 -12.80 -2.56
N ASP A 10 6.71 -12.76 -2.16
CA ASP A 10 7.09 -12.50 -0.78
C ASP A 10 7.16 -11.01 -0.46
N ALA A 11 6.99 -10.16 -1.46
CA ALA A 11 7.01 -8.72 -1.23
C ALA A 11 5.85 -8.30 -0.33
N HIS A 12 6.14 -7.39 0.57
CA HIS A 12 5.15 -6.84 1.47
C HIS A 12 5.04 -5.34 1.26
N PHE A 13 3.82 -4.86 1.29
CA PHE A 13 3.51 -3.45 1.12
C PHE A 13 3.07 -2.89 2.46
N HIS A 14 3.77 -1.86 2.91
CA HIS A 14 3.45 -1.20 4.18
C HIS A 14 2.53 -0.02 3.88
N LEU A 15 1.26 -0.16 4.18
CA LEU A 15 0.29 0.91 3.99
C LEU A 15 0.34 1.87 5.17
N TYR A 16 0.63 3.14 4.89
CA TYR A 16 0.52 4.19 5.89
C TYR A 16 -0.94 4.59 5.99
N ARG A 17 -1.53 4.48 7.18
CA ARG A 17 -2.98 4.54 7.34
C ARG A 17 -3.54 5.94 7.52
N LYS A 18 -2.68 6.93 7.72
CA LYS A 18 -3.12 8.33 7.73
C LYS A 18 -3.02 8.92 6.33
N PRO A 19 -3.89 9.88 5.99
CA PRO A 19 -3.77 10.53 4.69
C PRO A 19 -2.51 11.38 4.60
N VAL A 20 -1.98 11.51 3.39
CA VAL A 20 -0.87 12.41 3.11
C VAL A 20 -1.27 13.35 1.98
N LYS A 21 -0.57 14.47 1.88
CA LYS A 21 -0.72 15.36 0.73
C LYS A 21 0.09 14.80 -0.43
N MET A 22 -0.50 14.80 -1.61
CA MET A 22 0.19 14.26 -2.79
C MET A 22 1.37 15.14 -3.23
N SER A 23 1.49 16.34 -2.69
CA SER A 23 2.64 17.20 -2.93
C SER A 23 3.89 16.81 -2.13
N TYR A 24 3.78 15.87 -1.19
CA TYR A 24 4.95 15.43 -0.43
C TYR A 24 5.95 14.75 -1.35
N SER A 25 7.22 15.21 -1.25
CA SER A 25 8.33 14.59 -1.98
C SER A 25 8.77 13.31 -1.30
N PHE A 26 9.72 12.58 -1.94
CA PHE A 26 10.23 11.41 -1.24
C PHE A 26 10.93 11.72 0.08
N ASP A 27 11.58 12.86 0.22
CA ASP A 27 12.23 13.20 1.48
C ASP A 27 11.20 13.31 2.60
N ARG A 28 10.05 13.92 2.30
CA ARG A 28 8.99 14.05 3.27
C ARG A 28 8.37 12.69 3.60
N LEU A 29 8.13 11.87 2.58
CA LEU A 29 7.57 10.54 2.79
C LEU A 29 8.54 9.64 3.53
N ALA A 30 9.82 9.71 3.20
CA ALA A 30 10.84 8.94 3.92
C ALA A 30 10.92 9.37 5.38
N ALA A 31 10.76 10.67 5.66
CA ALA A 31 10.74 11.16 7.04
C ALA A 31 9.55 10.59 7.81
N LEU A 32 8.38 10.51 7.19
CA LEU A 32 7.22 9.88 7.83
C LEU A 32 7.49 8.41 8.17
N ILE A 33 8.13 7.69 7.27
CA ILE A 33 8.45 6.29 7.51
C ILE A 33 9.37 6.16 8.73
N ARG A 34 10.41 6.98 8.80
CA ARG A 34 11.36 6.91 9.92
C ARG A 34 10.70 7.31 11.24
N THR A 35 9.90 8.37 11.23
CA THR A 35 9.38 8.93 12.47
C THR A 35 8.12 8.24 12.95
N GLU A 36 7.25 7.81 12.06
CA GLU A 36 5.96 7.22 12.46
C GLU A 36 5.93 5.71 12.35
N LEU A 37 6.64 5.13 11.40
CA LEU A 37 6.69 3.68 11.26
C LEU A 37 7.93 3.08 11.92
N ASN A 38 8.84 3.93 12.36
CA ASN A 38 10.09 3.52 12.99
C ASN A 38 10.89 2.57 12.08
N LYS A 39 10.92 2.87 10.80
CA LYS A 39 11.62 2.09 9.78
C LYS A 39 12.47 3.00 8.93
N ASP A 40 13.56 2.46 8.42
CA ASP A 40 14.32 3.12 7.37
C ASP A 40 13.80 2.65 6.02
N VAL A 41 13.92 3.52 5.01
CA VAL A 41 13.63 3.11 3.65
C VAL A 41 14.85 2.38 3.14
N ILE A 42 14.76 1.06 3.07
CA ILE A 42 15.86 0.21 2.62
C ILE A 42 15.44 -0.55 1.36
N HIS A 43 16.44 -1.11 0.70
CA HIS A 43 16.22 -1.84 -0.54
C HIS A 43 15.15 -2.92 -0.37
N GLY A 44 14.16 -2.90 -1.23
CA GLY A 44 13.09 -3.89 -1.26
C GLY A 44 11.86 -3.56 -0.44
N ASP A 45 11.94 -2.60 0.47
CA ASP A 45 10.74 -2.18 1.21
C ASP A 45 9.86 -1.33 0.30
N ILE A 46 8.55 -1.54 0.42
CA ILE A 46 7.56 -0.86 -0.39
C ILE A 46 6.55 -0.20 0.54
N PHE A 47 6.33 1.09 0.33
CA PHE A 47 5.43 1.87 1.19
C PHE A 47 4.33 2.50 0.34
N ILE A 48 3.11 2.49 0.87
CA ILE A 48 1.92 2.97 0.17
C ILE A 48 1.33 4.14 0.94
N PHE A 49 1.02 5.20 0.20
CA PHE A 49 0.43 6.42 0.76
C PHE A 49 -0.82 6.79 -0.04
N LEU A 50 -1.84 7.23 0.67
CA LEU A 50 -3.10 7.65 0.08
C LEU A 50 -3.40 9.09 0.47
N ASN A 51 -4.05 9.82 -0.41
CA ASN A 51 -4.56 11.14 -0.05
C ASN A 51 -5.85 11.01 0.77
N LYS A 52 -6.33 12.12 1.32
CA LYS A 52 -7.50 12.12 2.20
C LYS A 52 -8.75 11.57 1.52
N GLN A 53 -8.95 11.89 0.26
CA GLN A 53 -10.11 11.44 -0.51
C GLN A 53 -9.96 9.99 -0.99
N ARG A 54 -8.77 9.42 -0.86
CA ARG A 54 -8.44 8.08 -1.32
C ARG A 54 -8.64 7.91 -2.83
N THR A 55 -8.40 8.99 -3.55
CA THR A 55 -8.48 8.98 -5.01
C THR A 55 -7.11 8.84 -5.67
N THR A 56 -6.05 9.04 -4.89
CA THR A 56 -4.69 9.00 -5.39
C THR A 56 -3.83 8.15 -4.47
N ILE A 57 -3.00 7.32 -5.07
CA ILE A 57 -2.08 6.44 -4.36
C ILE A 57 -0.65 6.71 -4.85
N LYS A 58 0.28 6.74 -3.90
CA LYS A 58 1.73 6.71 -4.18
C LYS A 58 2.31 5.46 -3.58
N ILE A 59 3.09 4.75 -4.38
CA ILE A 59 3.81 3.56 -3.93
C ILE A 59 5.28 3.85 -4.09
N MET A 60 6.01 3.84 -2.98
CA MET A 60 7.41 4.20 -2.95
C MET A 60 8.27 2.99 -2.64
N VAL A 61 9.30 2.78 -3.43
CA VAL A 61 10.25 1.69 -3.22
C VAL A 61 11.66 2.21 -3.45
N TYR A 62 12.59 1.72 -2.65
CA TYR A 62 14.01 2.00 -2.87
C TYR A 62 14.64 0.82 -3.60
N GLU A 63 15.12 1.06 -4.80
CA GLU A 63 15.74 0.03 -5.64
C GLU A 63 16.81 0.66 -6.53
N ASP A 64 17.79 -0.12 -6.89
CA ASP A 64 18.83 0.31 -7.85
C ASP A 64 19.46 1.66 -7.46
N LYS A 65 19.74 1.83 -6.16
CA LYS A 65 20.38 3.04 -5.61
C LYS A 65 19.54 4.30 -5.74
N GLY A 66 18.24 4.15 -5.89
CA GLY A 66 17.35 5.29 -5.99
C GLY A 66 15.95 4.96 -5.54
N PHE A 67 15.13 5.97 -5.44
CA PHE A 67 13.71 5.80 -5.12
C PHE A 67 12.91 5.77 -6.39
N SER A 68 11.96 4.85 -6.44
CA SER A 68 10.93 4.84 -7.48
C SER A 68 9.60 5.12 -6.83
N ILE A 69 8.81 5.98 -7.43
CA ILE A 69 7.46 6.26 -6.97
C ILE A 69 6.50 5.95 -8.10
N PHE A 70 5.57 5.05 -7.82
CA PHE A 70 4.44 4.76 -8.70
C PHE A 70 3.27 5.61 -8.21
N TYR A 71 2.62 6.30 -9.14
CA TYR A 71 1.55 7.23 -8.84
C TYR A 71 0.35 6.89 -9.68
N ARG A 72 -0.82 6.78 -9.04
CA ARG A 72 -2.07 6.55 -9.76
C ARG A 72 -3.17 7.41 -9.17
N ARG A 73 -3.92 8.06 -10.04
CA ARG A 73 -5.12 8.79 -9.66
C ARG A 73 -6.33 8.15 -10.33
N LEU A 74 -7.39 7.92 -9.55
CA LEU A 74 -8.63 7.38 -10.09
C LEU A 74 -9.45 8.50 -10.72
N ASP A 75 -10.04 8.21 -11.88
CA ASP A 75 -10.98 9.14 -12.52
C ASP A 75 -12.31 9.16 -11.78
N ALA A 76 -12.69 8.07 -11.17
CA ALA A 76 -13.94 7.95 -10.44
C ALA A 76 -13.75 6.95 -9.30
N GLY A 77 -14.53 7.13 -8.23
CA GLY A 77 -14.46 6.27 -7.07
C GLY A 77 -13.25 6.55 -6.20
N SER A 78 -13.00 5.68 -5.26
CA SER A 78 -11.88 5.80 -4.33
C SER A 78 -11.33 4.42 -3.99
N PHE A 79 -10.05 4.39 -3.59
CA PHE A 79 -9.47 3.18 -3.03
C PHE A 79 -10.14 2.89 -1.70
N GLN A 80 -10.41 1.61 -1.44
CA GLN A 80 -11.02 1.20 -0.18
C GLN A 80 -9.94 0.98 0.86
N LEU A 81 -10.09 1.62 2.03
CA LEU A 81 -9.17 1.37 3.13
C LEU A 81 -9.39 -0.05 3.65
N PRO A 82 -8.31 -0.75 4.02
CA PRO A 82 -8.47 -2.06 4.65
C PRO A 82 -9.31 -1.98 5.93
N LEU A 83 -10.17 -2.96 6.11
CA LEU A 83 -10.94 -3.15 7.33
C LEU A 83 -10.18 -4.14 8.19
N ILE A 84 -9.42 -3.62 9.15
CA ILE A 84 -8.56 -4.44 10.01
C ILE A 84 -8.81 -4.07 11.47
N ALA A 85 -8.60 -5.05 12.35
CA ALA A 85 -8.89 -4.88 13.76
C ALA A 85 -7.86 -3.98 14.47
N SER A 86 -6.61 -4.00 14.01
CA SER A 86 -5.54 -3.20 14.62
C SER A 86 -5.74 -1.72 14.35
N ASP A 87 -5.32 -0.88 15.31
CA ASP A 87 -5.27 0.57 15.14
C ASP A 87 -3.86 1.08 14.85
N HIS A 88 -2.93 0.19 14.48
CA HIS A 88 -1.57 0.60 14.14
C HIS A 88 -1.56 1.58 12.98
N ILE A 89 -0.54 2.45 12.97
CA ILE A 89 -0.39 3.48 11.95
C ILE A 89 -0.12 2.89 10.57
N SER A 90 0.36 1.66 10.51
CA SER A 90 0.63 0.98 9.26
C SER A 90 0.02 -0.42 9.25
N TYR A 91 -0.25 -0.90 8.06
CA TYR A 91 -0.72 -2.26 7.85
C TYR A 91 0.11 -2.92 6.75
N LYS A 92 0.60 -4.11 7.02
CA LYS A 92 1.44 -4.86 6.09
C LYS A 92 0.57 -5.74 5.22
N MET A 93 0.64 -5.52 3.91
CA MET A 93 -0.16 -6.26 2.93
C MET A 93 0.72 -7.16 2.08
N SER A 94 0.15 -8.26 1.62
CA SER A 94 0.77 -9.11 0.60
C SER A 94 0.56 -8.50 -0.79
N VAL A 95 1.25 -9.07 -1.77
CA VAL A 95 1.04 -8.71 -3.18
C VAL A 95 -0.42 -8.93 -3.57
N ASP A 96 -1.01 -10.05 -3.13
CA ASP A 96 -2.41 -10.35 -3.45
C ASP A 96 -3.36 -9.31 -2.88
N GLN A 97 -3.16 -8.92 -1.62
CA GLN A 97 -3.99 -7.88 -1.02
C GLN A 97 -3.83 -6.55 -1.75
N MET A 98 -2.59 -6.18 -2.07
CA MET A 98 -2.32 -4.93 -2.79
C MET A 98 -2.98 -4.93 -4.16
N THR A 99 -2.89 -6.03 -4.89
CA THR A 99 -3.52 -6.16 -6.19
C THR A 99 -5.03 -5.94 -6.11
N HIS A 100 -5.66 -6.58 -5.12
CA HIS A 100 -7.11 -6.43 -4.93
C HIS A 100 -7.50 -5.02 -4.51
N MET A 101 -6.69 -4.40 -3.63
CA MET A 101 -6.92 -3.02 -3.24
C MET A 101 -6.89 -2.08 -4.43
N LEU A 102 -5.94 -2.27 -5.36
CA LEU A 102 -5.85 -1.47 -6.57
C LEU A 102 -7.06 -1.65 -7.49
N GLU A 103 -7.72 -2.79 -7.39
CA GLU A 103 -8.93 -3.09 -8.17
C GLU A 103 -10.21 -2.65 -7.46
N GLY A 104 -10.10 -2.00 -6.32
CA GLY A 104 -11.26 -1.51 -5.59
C GLY A 104 -11.87 -2.51 -4.62
N VAL A 105 -11.22 -3.63 -4.39
CA VAL A 105 -11.69 -4.65 -3.45
C VAL A 105 -11.23 -4.30 -2.05
N THR A 106 -12.11 -4.50 -1.07
CA THR A 106 -11.78 -4.22 0.33
C THR A 106 -10.91 -5.32 0.91
N VAL A 107 -9.76 -4.93 1.44
CA VAL A 107 -8.82 -5.83 2.12
C VAL A 107 -9.25 -5.98 3.57
N VAL A 108 -9.12 -7.18 4.10
CA VAL A 108 -9.36 -7.48 5.52
C VAL A 108 -8.15 -8.25 6.06
N ASP A 109 -8.11 -8.46 7.37
CA ASP A 109 -7.01 -9.23 7.97
C ASP A 109 -6.91 -10.60 7.29
N GLY A 110 -5.74 -10.87 6.71
CA GLY A 110 -5.46 -12.15 6.07
C GLY A 110 -6.13 -12.41 4.74
N GLY A 111 -6.80 -11.41 4.15
CA GLY A 111 -7.48 -11.63 2.89
C GLY A 111 -8.15 -10.39 2.32
N TYR A 112 -9.24 -10.60 1.63
CA TYR A 112 -10.02 -9.53 1.02
C TYR A 112 -11.47 -9.98 0.86
N LEU A 113 -12.36 -9.01 0.68
CA LEU A 113 -13.78 -9.28 0.44
C LEU A 113 -14.03 -9.36 -1.06
N SER A 114 -14.81 -10.34 -1.46
CA SER A 114 -15.29 -10.44 -2.83
C SER A 114 -16.81 -10.42 -2.78
N LYS A 115 -17.40 -9.30 -3.18
CA LYS A 115 -18.82 -9.02 -2.99
C LYS A 115 -19.14 -9.10 -1.50
N GLU A 116 -19.89 -10.07 -1.05
CA GLU A 116 -20.27 -10.24 0.34
C GLU A 116 -19.53 -11.39 1.01
N ILE A 117 -18.56 -11.99 0.33
CA ILE A 117 -17.88 -13.19 0.80
C ILE A 117 -16.43 -12.84 1.12
N TYR A 118 -16.01 -13.21 2.33
CA TYR A 118 -14.61 -13.13 2.71
C TYR A 118 -13.81 -14.15 1.91
N VAL A 119 -12.73 -13.70 1.27
CA VAL A 119 -11.84 -14.56 0.53
C VAL A 119 -10.48 -14.56 1.23
N PRO A 120 -10.08 -15.68 1.87
CA PRO A 120 -8.77 -15.75 2.49
C PRO A 120 -7.68 -15.90 1.44
N LEU A 121 -6.50 -15.33 1.74
CA LEU A 121 -5.38 -15.32 0.79
C LEU A 121 -4.92 -16.72 0.39
N HIS A 122 -5.04 -17.68 1.30
CA HIS A 122 -4.55 -19.03 1.03
C HIS A 122 -5.56 -19.91 0.29
N GLY A 123 -6.73 -19.37 0.00
CA GLY A 123 -7.73 -20.08 -0.79
C GLY A 123 -8.25 -21.36 -0.22
N SER A 124 -7.88 -21.71 0.98
CA SER A 124 -8.38 -22.93 1.61
C SER A 124 -9.75 -22.66 2.23
N LEU A 125 -10.65 -23.51 1.94
CA LEU A 125 -12.00 -23.44 2.47
C LEU A 125 -12.26 -24.62 3.38
#